data_6e39aca01f77b1ab4766ef9571bdd644
#
_entry.id   6e39aca01f77b1ab4766ef9571bdd644
#
_cell.length_a   1.000
_cell.length_b   1.000
_cell.length_c   1.000
_cell.angle_alpha   90.00
_cell.angle_beta   90.00
_cell.angle_gamma   90.00
#
_symmetry.space_group_name_H-M   'P 1'
#
loop_
_entity.id
_entity.type
_entity.pdbx_description
1 polymer ?
#
loop_
_entity_poly.entity_id
_entity_poly.type
_entity_poly.pdbx_seq_one_letter_code
_entity_poly.pdbx_strand_id
1 'polypeptide(L)'
;MAAEDTPEWEDDAQPAARSSDSSGPHLWLVPTPVGNLGDITYRAVEVLRDADAVACEDTRRTGALLQRLGLRRPLVRLDAHTMYRAPQVLEQYPRLAYVSDAGTPGISDPGAELLREALSRDIPAEVLPGATAFVPALVLSGLPTARFTFEGFLPRSGRERRERLGTIAARPEPTALYESPHRLHATLLDLAEACTPARPASVSRELSKRYEETRRGTLAELAEYFAQGVRGEIVVVVGGRTEAEAEDTAPDWDSVTAELAVQGLSTRDLRSALMQRGLSKNDAYALALKHRADR
;
A
#
# COMPACT_ATOMS: atom_id res chain seq x y z
N MET A 1 -28.47 37.50 0.41
CA MET A 1 -27.80 37.32 1.71
C MET A 1 -27.67 35.82 1.86
N ALA A 2 -26.51 35.26 1.37
CA ALA A 2 -26.21 33.86 1.47
C ALA A 2 -25.76 33.60 2.91
N ALA A 3 -26.37 32.61 3.57
CA ALA A 3 -25.87 32.11 4.84
C ALA A 3 -24.48 31.52 4.56
N GLU A 4 -23.46 32.05 5.22
CA GLU A 4 -22.13 31.43 5.26
C GLU A 4 -22.31 30.10 6.00
N ASP A 5 -22.15 29.00 5.25
CA ASP A 5 -22.03 27.67 5.82
C ASP A 5 -20.70 27.59 6.62
N THR A 6 -20.81 27.81 7.92
CA THR A 6 -19.69 27.59 8.83
C THR A 6 -19.40 26.09 8.84
N PRO A 7 -18.12 25.63 8.63
CA PRO A 7 -17.83 24.22 8.59
C PRO A 7 -18.17 23.54 9.93
N GLU A 8 -18.88 22.42 9.90
CA GLU A 8 -19.33 21.66 11.07
C GLU A 8 -18.21 21.24 12.07
N TRP A 9 -16.92 21.42 11.70
CA TRP A 9 -15.80 21.09 12.58
C TRP A 9 -15.44 22.20 13.59
N GLU A 10 -16.05 23.39 13.54
CA GLU A 10 -15.81 24.47 14.52
C GLU A 10 -16.42 24.16 15.90
N ASP A 11 -17.48 23.36 15.98
CA ASP A 11 -18.11 22.98 17.25
C ASP A 11 -17.41 21.76 17.94
N ASP A 12 -16.63 20.96 17.20
CA ASP A 12 -15.89 19.81 17.72
C ASP A 12 -14.44 20.14 18.15
N ALA A 13 -14.09 21.43 18.25
CA ALA A 13 -12.75 21.88 18.65
C ALA A 13 -12.39 21.62 20.13
N GLN A 14 -13.30 21.08 20.91
CA GLN A 14 -12.90 20.33 22.08
C GLN A 14 -12.40 18.95 21.58
N PRO A 15 -11.13 18.55 21.89
CA PRO A 15 -10.78 17.17 21.70
C PRO A 15 -11.89 16.38 22.36
N ALA A 16 -12.60 15.58 21.57
CA ALA A 16 -13.52 14.64 22.14
C ALA A 16 -12.66 13.81 23.11
N ALA A 17 -12.61 14.24 24.34
CA ALA A 17 -12.38 13.39 25.46
C ALA A 17 -13.52 12.37 25.37
N ARG A 18 -13.39 11.41 24.42
CA ARG A 18 -14.12 10.17 24.51
C ARG A 18 -13.62 9.59 25.81
N SER A 19 -14.35 10.07 26.81
CA SER A 19 -14.37 9.63 28.19
C SER A 19 -13.11 8.94 28.65
N SER A 20 -12.26 9.67 29.39
CA SER A 20 -11.42 9.12 30.45
C SER A 20 -12.21 8.15 31.40
N ASP A 21 -13.47 7.97 31.16
CA ASP A 21 -14.42 7.14 31.89
C ASP A 21 -14.52 5.69 31.44
N SER A 22 -13.91 5.27 30.34
CA SER A 22 -13.76 3.84 30.08
C SER A 22 -12.56 3.30 30.86
N SER A 23 -12.77 2.96 32.12
CA SER A 23 -11.81 2.27 32.98
C SER A 23 -11.49 0.82 32.51
N GLY A 24 -12.04 0.44 31.36
CA GLY A 24 -11.91 -0.90 30.77
C GLY A 24 -10.71 -1.05 29.84
N PRO A 25 -10.42 -2.30 29.42
CA PRO A 25 -9.38 -2.61 28.45
C PRO A 25 -9.59 -1.86 27.12
N HIS A 26 -8.50 -1.38 26.50
CA HIS A 26 -8.53 -0.71 25.20
C HIS A 26 -7.19 -0.78 24.48
N LEU A 27 -7.21 -1.04 23.17
CA LEU A 27 -6.03 -1.04 22.32
C LEU A 27 -6.05 0.17 21.39
N TRP A 28 -4.99 0.95 21.40
CA TRP A 28 -4.76 1.99 20.40
C TRP A 28 -3.62 1.63 19.46
N LEU A 29 -3.87 1.65 18.15
CA LEU A 29 -2.83 1.63 17.14
C LEU A 29 -2.49 3.09 16.81
N VAL A 30 -1.28 3.50 17.16
CA VAL A 30 -0.87 4.91 17.13
C VAL A 30 0.16 5.13 16.03
N PRO A 31 -0.18 5.88 14.96
CA PRO A 31 0.78 6.25 13.92
C PRO A 31 1.93 7.08 14.48
N THR A 32 3.13 6.75 14.03
CA THR A 32 4.36 7.49 14.36
C THR A 32 4.91 8.21 13.14
N PRO A 33 5.70 9.28 13.32
CA PRO A 33 6.29 10.02 12.21
C PRO A 33 7.13 9.13 11.29
N VAL A 34 7.04 9.36 9.97
CA VAL A 34 7.86 8.64 8.98
C VAL A 34 9.24 9.29 8.76
N GLY A 35 9.49 10.43 9.42
CA GLY A 35 10.77 11.12 9.30
C GLY A 35 10.85 12.45 10.01
N ASN A 36 9.74 13.13 10.20
CA ASN A 36 9.65 14.44 10.83
C ASN A 36 8.77 14.37 12.10
N LEU A 37 9.33 14.69 13.26
CA LEU A 37 8.59 14.65 14.51
C LEU A 37 7.35 15.55 14.50
N GLY A 38 7.35 16.60 13.70
CA GLY A 38 6.20 17.50 13.52
C GLY A 38 4.96 16.84 12.91
N ASP A 39 5.11 15.67 12.30
CA ASP A 39 3.99 14.91 11.70
C ASP A 39 3.22 14.06 12.73
N ILE A 40 3.62 14.06 13.99
CA ILE A 40 2.85 13.40 15.04
C ILE A 40 1.60 14.22 15.37
N THR A 41 0.47 13.54 15.51
CA THR A 41 -0.77 14.24 15.88
C THR A 41 -0.83 14.53 17.38
N TYR A 42 -1.53 15.60 17.78
CA TYR A 42 -1.80 15.90 19.19
C TYR A 42 -2.45 14.71 19.89
N ARG A 43 -3.45 14.08 19.26
CA ARG A 43 -4.16 12.93 19.81
C ARG A 43 -3.24 11.71 20.00
N ALA A 44 -2.28 11.49 19.11
CA ALA A 44 -1.28 10.43 19.27
C ALA A 44 -0.43 10.67 20.53
N VAL A 45 -0.01 11.91 20.78
CA VAL A 45 0.76 12.28 21.98
C VAL A 45 -0.06 12.07 23.27
N GLU A 46 -1.35 12.43 23.26
CA GLU A 46 -2.27 12.23 24.39
C GLU A 46 -2.44 10.75 24.69
N VAL A 47 -2.75 9.93 23.69
CA VAL A 47 -2.89 8.49 23.86
C VAL A 47 -1.60 7.85 24.38
N LEU A 48 -0.44 8.21 23.84
CA LEU A 48 0.86 7.71 24.34
C LEU A 48 1.15 8.17 25.77
N ARG A 49 0.63 9.35 26.19
CA ARG A 49 0.74 9.83 27.55
C ARG A 49 -0.12 9.04 28.53
N ASP A 50 -1.32 8.64 28.12
CA ASP A 50 -2.34 8.07 28.99
C ASP A 50 -2.35 6.53 29.00
N ALA A 51 -1.72 5.88 28.04
CA ALA A 51 -1.60 4.42 28.00
C ALA A 51 -0.82 3.86 29.21
N ASP A 52 -1.17 2.65 29.67
CA ASP A 52 -0.46 1.93 30.73
C ASP A 52 0.94 1.49 30.27
N ALA A 53 1.04 1.11 28.99
CA ALA A 53 2.30 0.75 28.34
C ALA A 53 2.23 1.05 26.84
N VAL A 54 3.40 1.12 26.20
CA VAL A 54 3.53 1.22 24.75
C VAL A 54 4.21 -0.05 24.22
N ALA A 55 3.46 -0.84 23.46
CA ALA A 55 4.01 -1.97 22.72
C ALA A 55 4.58 -1.49 21.39
N CYS A 56 5.68 -2.08 20.91
CA CYS A 56 6.40 -1.64 19.73
C CYS A 56 7.34 -2.73 19.19
N GLU A 57 7.78 -2.55 17.94
CA GLU A 57 8.73 -3.44 17.28
C GLU A 57 10.16 -3.25 17.85
N ASP A 58 10.66 -2.02 17.88
CA ASP A 58 11.97 -1.66 18.44
C ASP A 58 11.82 -0.69 19.62
N THR A 59 12.04 -1.19 20.83
CA THR A 59 11.96 -0.40 22.07
C THR A 59 12.97 0.75 22.12
N ARG A 60 14.09 0.68 21.40
CA ARG A 60 15.09 1.75 21.34
C ARG A 60 14.57 2.93 20.53
N ARG A 61 13.95 2.66 19.35
CA ARG A 61 13.35 3.68 18.50
C ARG A 61 12.17 4.35 19.19
N THR A 62 11.27 3.55 19.73
CA THR A 62 10.12 4.06 20.49
C THR A 62 10.53 4.81 21.73
N GLY A 63 11.53 4.33 22.48
CA GLY A 63 12.07 5.05 23.64
C GLY A 63 12.63 6.42 23.27
N ALA A 64 13.36 6.52 22.16
CA ALA A 64 13.86 7.80 21.66
C ALA A 64 12.72 8.74 21.22
N LEU A 65 11.65 8.21 20.60
CA LEU A 65 10.46 8.98 20.26
C LEU A 65 9.78 9.54 21.51
N LEU A 66 9.47 8.68 22.49
CA LEU A 66 8.83 9.10 23.73
C LEU A 66 9.67 10.14 24.49
N GLN A 67 11.00 9.96 24.54
CA GLN A 67 11.89 10.93 25.15
C GLN A 67 11.81 12.31 24.48
N ARG A 68 11.77 12.37 23.16
CA ARG A 68 11.61 13.63 22.41
C ARG A 68 10.26 14.30 22.63
N LEU A 69 9.22 13.51 22.91
CA LEU A 69 7.89 14.00 23.26
C LEU A 69 7.75 14.36 24.75
N GLY A 70 8.81 14.18 25.55
CA GLY A 70 8.76 14.41 27.00
C GLY A 70 7.92 13.37 27.76
N LEU A 71 7.73 12.18 27.19
CA LEU A 71 6.92 11.12 27.74
C LEU A 71 7.80 9.99 28.30
N ARG A 72 7.28 9.31 29.35
CA ARG A 72 7.90 8.11 29.92
C ARG A 72 6.80 7.07 30.16
N ARG A 73 6.89 5.93 29.47
CA ARG A 73 5.95 4.80 29.59
C ARG A 73 6.72 3.48 29.61
N PRO A 74 6.20 2.43 30.25
CA PRO A 74 6.70 1.07 30.08
C PRO A 74 6.70 0.70 28.59
N LEU A 75 7.79 0.12 28.10
CA LEU A 75 7.93 -0.34 26.73
C LEU A 75 7.86 -1.87 26.70
N VAL A 76 7.05 -2.40 25.81
CA VAL A 76 6.90 -3.84 25.60
C VAL A 76 7.25 -4.17 24.15
N ARG A 77 8.20 -5.08 23.92
CA ARG A 77 8.51 -5.51 22.57
C ARG A 77 7.47 -6.49 22.07
N LEU A 78 6.81 -6.12 20.96
CA LEU A 78 5.91 -6.95 20.17
C LEU A 78 6.23 -6.77 18.69
N ASP A 79 7.17 -7.57 18.21
CA ASP A 79 7.53 -7.71 16.79
C ASP A 79 6.99 -9.02 16.22
N ALA A 80 7.20 -9.30 14.93
CA ALA A 80 6.74 -10.51 14.27
C ALA A 80 7.18 -11.81 14.98
N HIS A 81 8.33 -11.81 15.67
CA HIS A 81 8.85 -12.98 16.38
C HIS A 81 8.27 -13.13 17.80
N THR A 82 7.78 -12.06 18.38
CA THR A 82 7.29 -12.01 19.77
C THR A 82 5.78 -11.82 19.86
N MET A 83 5.08 -11.73 18.75
CA MET A 83 3.61 -11.50 18.69
C MET A 83 2.80 -12.60 19.37
N TYR A 84 3.33 -13.82 19.52
CA TYR A 84 2.72 -14.88 20.32
C TYR A 84 2.48 -14.48 21.79
N ARG A 85 3.11 -13.41 22.27
CA ARG A 85 2.93 -12.86 23.63
C ARG A 85 1.78 -11.86 23.72
N ALA A 86 1.16 -11.50 22.59
CA ALA A 86 0.08 -10.50 22.56
C ALA A 86 -1.04 -10.77 23.58
N PRO A 87 -1.52 -12.01 23.75
CA PRO A 87 -2.54 -12.33 24.78
C PRO A 87 -2.14 -11.86 26.18
N GLN A 88 -0.92 -12.20 26.59
CA GLN A 88 -0.41 -11.87 27.93
C GLN A 88 -0.18 -10.36 28.09
N VAL A 89 0.26 -9.69 27.04
CA VAL A 89 0.52 -8.23 27.07
C VAL A 89 -0.80 -7.47 27.17
N LEU A 90 -1.84 -7.87 26.46
CA LEU A 90 -3.17 -7.27 26.54
C LEU A 90 -3.81 -7.47 27.93
N GLU A 91 -3.58 -8.61 28.59
CA GLU A 91 -4.03 -8.85 29.96
C GLU A 91 -3.24 -8.03 30.99
N GLN A 92 -1.94 -7.91 30.80
CA GLN A 92 -1.04 -7.20 31.72
C GLN A 92 -1.24 -5.67 31.66
N TYR A 93 -1.56 -5.14 30.49
CA TYR A 93 -1.71 -3.70 30.26
C TYR A 93 -3.07 -3.43 29.60
N PRO A 94 -4.14 -3.28 30.40
CA PRO A 94 -5.48 -3.08 29.88
C PRO A 94 -5.61 -1.91 28.90
N ARG A 95 -4.89 -0.81 29.12
CA ARG A 95 -4.85 0.36 28.23
C ARG A 95 -3.53 0.39 27.46
N LEU A 96 -3.49 -0.36 26.37
CA LEU A 96 -2.27 -0.56 25.56
C LEU A 96 -2.25 0.34 24.32
N ALA A 97 -1.18 1.10 24.15
CA ALA A 97 -0.86 1.71 22.86
C ALA A 97 0.14 0.81 22.11
N TYR A 98 -0.07 0.63 20.81
CA TYR A 98 0.89 -0.03 19.92
C TYR A 98 1.38 0.96 18.86
N VAL A 99 2.69 1.00 18.65
CA VAL A 99 3.34 1.80 17.61
C VAL A 99 4.21 0.91 16.73
N SER A 100 4.23 1.17 15.44
CA SER A 100 5.26 0.63 14.52
C SER A 100 6.52 1.49 14.55
N ASP A 101 7.57 1.04 13.91
CA ASP A 101 8.84 1.78 13.82
C ASP A 101 8.69 3.12 13.08
N ALA A 102 7.73 3.21 12.13
CA ALA A 102 7.36 4.43 11.42
C ALA A 102 6.01 4.26 10.70
N GLY A 103 5.19 5.29 10.70
CA GLY A 103 3.90 5.32 10.02
C GLY A 103 2.76 4.69 10.80
N THR A 104 1.71 4.30 10.08
CA THR A 104 0.48 3.73 10.64
C THR A 104 0.65 2.24 10.92
N PRO A 105 0.47 1.79 12.19
CA PRO A 105 0.55 0.39 12.54
C PRO A 105 -0.48 -0.49 11.80
N GLY A 106 -0.06 -1.70 11.43
CA GLY A 106 -0.87 -2.63 10.64
C GLY A 106 -0.63 -2.53 9.14
N ILE A 107 0.25 -1.62 8.71
CA ILE A 107 0.66 -1.44 7.32
C ILE A 107 2.11 -1.92 7.14
N SER A 108 2.29 -3.15 6.71
CA SER A 108 3.61 -3.82 6.55
C SER A 108 4.36 -4.06 7.87
N ASP A 109 3.65 -4.14 8.98
CA ASP A 109 4.14 -4.45 10.32
C ASP A 109 3.14 -5.38 11.07
N PRO A 110 3.48 -5.93 12.23
CA PRO A 110 2.62 -6.89 12.95
C PRO A 110 1.42 -6.28 13.67
N GLY A 111 1.17 -4.98 13.59
CA GLY A 111 0.04 -4.31 14.26
C GLY A 111 -1.33 -4.88 13.89
N ALA A 112 -1.51 -5.34 12.65
CA ALA A 112 -2.75 -5.98 12.20
C ALA A 112 -3.00 -7.32 12.92
N GLU A 113 -1.94 -8.04 13.31
CA GLU A 113 -2.07 -9.29 14.08
C GLU A 113 -2.47 -9.00 15.53
N LEU A 114 -1.85 -8.00 16.16
CA LEU A 114 -2.25 -7.54 17.50
C LEU A 114 -3.70 -7.06 17.54
N LEU A 115 -4.14 -6.32 16.51
CA LEU A 115 -5.54 -5.88 16.40
C LEU A 115 -6.50 -7.08 16.34
N ARG A 116 -6.18 -8.09 15.51
CA ARG A 116 -7.01 -9.32 15.43
C ARG A 116 -7.09 -10.06 16.77
N GLU A 117 -5.97 -10.13 17.50
CA GLU A 117 -5.96 -10.75 18.83
C GLU A 117 -6.84 -9.96 19.83
N ALA A 118 -6.76 -8.63 19.85
CA ALA A 118 -7.60 -7.80 20.70
C ALA A 118 -9.10 -7.97 20.37
N LEU A 119 -9.46 -7.94 19.09
CA LEU A 119 -10.84 -8.13 18.63
C LEU A 119 -11.38 -9.51 18.98
N SER A 120 -10.57 -10.57 18.92
CA SER A 120 -10.97 -11.93 19.30
C SER A 120 -11.27 -12.09 20.79
N ARG A 121 -10.87 -11.11 21.60
CA ARG A 121 -11.07 -11.03 23.06
C ARG A 121 -12.10 -9.99 23.46
N ASP A 122 -12.85 -9.44 22.49
CA ASP A 122 -13.80 -8.36 22.72
C ASP A 122 -13.17 -7.10 23.37
N ILE A 123 -11.85 -6.89 23.17
CA ILE A 123 -11.16 -5.69 23.63
C ILE A 123 -11.42 -4.58 22.59
N PRO A 124 -12.04 -3.45 22.99
CA PRO A 124 -12.21 -2.30 22.12
C PRO A 124 -10.87 -1.82 21.56
N ALA A 125 -10.86 -1.50 20.27
CA ALA A 125 -9.65 -1.04 19.60
C ALA A 125 -9.92 0.17 18.72
N GLU A 126 -8.94 1.06 18.64
CA GLU A 126 -8.97 2.25 17.79
C GLU A 126 -7.67 2.38 17.01
N VAL A 127 -7.78 2.69 15.72
CA VAL A 127 -6.63 3.08 14.89
C VAL A 127 -6.68 4.59 14.71
N LEU A 128 -5.68 5.31 15.20
CA LEU A 128 -5.64 6.76 15.06
C LEU A 128 -5.27 7.12 13.60
N PRO A 129 -5.91 8.15 13.00
CA PRO A 129 -5.41 8.75 11.76
C PRO A 129 -4.01 9.35 11.98
N GLY A 130 -3.13 9.21 10.99
CA GLY A 130 -1.80 9.77 11.11
C GLY A 130 -0.89 9.48 9.91
N ALA A 131 0.41 9.64 10.10
CA ALA A 131 1.41 9.55 9.05
C ALA A 131 1.46 8.18 8.37
N THR A 132 1.59 8.20 7.05
CA THR A 132 1.94 7.04 6.22
C THR A 132 2.91 7.48 5.13
N ALA A 133 3.86 6.63 4.73
CA ALA A 133 4.81 7.02 3.70
C ALA A 133 4.24 6.89 2.27
N PHE A 134 3.40 5.88 2.01
CA PHE A 134 2.93 5.63 0.64
C PHE A 134 1.91 6.67 0.15
N VAL A 135 1.12 7.30 1.03
CA VAL A 135 0.12 8.30 0.63
C VAL A 135 0.77 9.57 0.06
N PRO A 136 1.73 10.24 0.76
CA PRO A 136 2.45 11.36 0.17
C PRO A 136 3.22 10.97 -1.10
N ALA A 137 3.87 9.80 -1.13
CA ALA A 137 4.56 9.32 -2.32
C ALA A 137 3.64 9.16 -3.53
N LEU A 138 2.45 8.60 -3.31
CA LEU A 138 1.43 8.43 -4.35
C LEU A 138 0.99 9.80 -4.91
N VAL A 139 0.70 10.77 -4.04
CA VAL A 139 0.34 12.13 -4.47
C VAL A 139 1.50 12.81 -5.20
N LEU A 140 2.73 12.71 -4.66
CA LEU A 140 3.95 13.26 -5.26
C LEU A 140 4.32 12.58 -6.58
N SER A 141 3.82 11.39 -6.87
CA SER A 141 4.09 10.71 -8.15
C SER A 141 3.57 11.49 -9.35
N GLY A 142 2.48 12.25 -9.18
CA GLY A 142 1.77 12.92 -10.26
C GLY A 142 0.93 11.98 -11.14
N LEU A 143 0.85 10.70 -10.78
CA LEU A 143 0.02 9.70 -11.46
C LEU A 143 -1.45 9.82 -10.98
N PRO A 144 -2.43 9.26 -11.71
CA PRO A 144 -3.82 9.25 -11.26
C PRO A 144 -3.96 8.55 -9.90
N THR A 145 -4.60 9.21 -8.92
CA THR A 145 -4.70 8.72 -7.53
C THR A 145 -6.11 8.31 -7.11
N ALA A 146 -7.12 8.48 -7.98
CA ALA A 146 -8.50 8.14 -7.66
C ALA A 146 -8.69 6.64 -7.34
N ARG A 147 -7.87 5.79 -7.96
CA ARG A 147 -7.78 4.34 -7.70
C ARG A 147 -6.32 3.96 -7.71
N PHE A 148 -5.90 3.15 -6.78
CA PHE A 148 -4.53 2.65 -6.66
C PHE A 148 -4.49 1.34 -5.88
N THR A 149 -3.37 0.65 -5.95
CA THR A 149 -3.09 -0.53 -5.15
C THR A 149 -1.83 -0.30 -4.30
N PHE A 150 -1.82 -0.82 -3.09
CA PHE A 150 -0.63 -0.85 -2.24
C PHE A 150 -0.17 -2.30 -2.06
N GLU A 151 1.08 -2.59 -2.41
CA GLU A 151 1.68 -3.93 -2.39
C GLU A 151 2.55 -4.23 -1.17
N GLY A 152 2.86 -3.22 -0.34
CA GLY A 152 3.87 -3.40 0.70
C GLY A 152 5.24 -3.70 0.09
N PHE A 153 5.99 -4.64 0.69
CA PHE A 153 7.27 -5.11 0.13
C PHE A 153 7.06 -6.30 -0.81
N LEU A 154 7.70 -6.26 -1.96
CA LEU A 154 7.75 -7.42 -2.85
C LEU A 154 8.61 -8.55 -2.25
N PRO A 155 8.24 -9.81 -2.47
CA PRO A 155 9.08 -10.96 -2.11
C PRO A 155 10.51 -10.78 -2.67
N ARG A 156 11.50 -11.34 -1.98
CA ARG A 156 12.91 -11.16 -2.39
C ARG A 156 13.21 -11.83 -3.72
N SER A 157 12.63 -13.00 -3.98
CA SER A 157 12.87 -13.80 -5.18
C SER A 157 11.79 -14.88 -5.32
N GLY A 158 11.91 -15.68 -6.36
CA GLY A 158 11.11 -16.88 -6.55
C GLY A 158 9.80 -16.66 -7.30
N ARG A 159 8.93 -17.68 -7.22
CA ARG A 159 7.66 -17.71 -7.97
C ARG A 159 6.72 -16.57 -7.53
N GLU A 160 6.55 -16.39 -6.24
CA GLU A 160 5.66 -15.36 -5.69
C GLU A 160 6.05 -13.95 -6.17
N ARG A 161 7.38 -13.62 -6.20
CA ARG A 161 7.83 -12.33 -6.74
C ARG A 161 7.41 -12.15 -8.19
N ARG A 162 7.60 -13.17 -9.04
CA ARG A 162 7.20 -13.10 -10.47
C ARG A 162 5.69 -12.95 -10.64
N GLU A 163 4.90 -13.68 -9.84
CA GLU A 163 3.44 -13.57 -9.88
C GLU A 163 2.97 -12.16 -9.48
N ARG A 164 3.57 -11.56 -8.45
CA ARG A 164 3.22 -10.19 -8.03
C ARG A 164 3.66 -9.15 -9.05
N LEU A 165 4.83 -9.28 -9.65
CA LEU A 165 5.28 -8.40 -10.74
C LEU A 165 4.34 -8.49 -11.95
N GLY A 166 3.94 -9.69 -12.35
CA GLY A 166 2.95 -9.89 -13.42
C GLY A 166 1.58 -9.28 -13.09
N THR A 167 1.16 -9.36 -11.82
CA THR A 167 -0.07 -8.72 -11.36
C THR A 167 0.03 -7.20 -11.45
N ILE A 168 1.15 -6.60 -11.03
CA ILE A 168 1.40 -5.15 -11.15
C ILE A 168 1.37 -4.73 -12.62
N ALA A 169 2.03 -5.48 -13.49
CA ALA A 169 2.08 -5.19 -14.92
C ALA A 169 0.69 -5.14 -15.59
N ALA A 170 -0.23 -5.98 -15.14
CA ALA A 170 -1.57 -6.09 -15.69
C ALA A 170 -2.58 -5.05 -15.16
N ARG A 171 -2.28 -4.39 -14.04
CA ARG A 171 -3.23 -3.44 -13.40
C ARG A 171 -3.39 -2.15 -14.19
N PRO A 172 -4.62 -1.67 -14.39
CA PRO A 172 -4.88 -0.37 -15.02
C PRO A 172 -4.64 0.82 -14.06
N GLU A 173 -4.66 0.59 -12.74
CA GLU A 173 -4.39 1.61 -11.72
C GLU A 173 -2.94 1.61 -11.25
N PRO A 174 -2.41 2.75 -10.76
CA PRO A 174 -1.08 2.81 -10.18
C PRO A 174 -0.91 1.88 -8.98
N THR A 175 0.30 1.39 -8.80
CA THR A 175 0.69 0.56 -7.67
C THR A 175 1.81 1.21 -6.89
N ALA A 176 1.57 1.43 -5.58
CA ALA A 176 2.58 1.87 -4.63
C ALA A 176 3.19 0.66 -3.90
N LEU A 177 4.51 0.67 -3.70
CA LEU A 177 5.21 -0.37 -2.95
C LEU A 177 6.36 0.22 -2.13
N TYR A 178 6.68 -0.43 -1.03
CA TYR A 178 7.88 -0.15 -0.25
C TYR A 178 9.07 -0.92 -0.81
N GLU A 179 10.25 -0.30 -0.77
CA GLU A 179 11.46 -0.99 -1.18
C GLU A 179 12.66 -0.57 -0.32
N SER A 180 13.59 -1.48 -0.16
CA SER A 180 14.86 -1.19 0.51
C SER A 180 15.87 -0.55 -0.45
N PRO A 181 16.78 0.31 0.04
CA PRO A 181 17.79 0.96 -0.80
C PRO A 181 18.70 -0.04 -1.53
N HIS A 182 18.94 -1.21 -0.91
CA HIS A 182 19.79 -2.25 -1.50
C HIS A 182 19.13 -3.03 -2.64
N ARG A 183 17.78 -2.97 -2.75
CA ARG A 183 17.01 -3.72 -3.74
C ARG A 183 16.43 -2.82 -4.82
N LEU A 184 16.38 -1.50 -4.60
CA LEU A 184 15.69 -0.56 -5.48
C LEU A 184 16.04 -0.75 -6.96
N HIS A 185 17.34 -0.72 -7.28
CA HIS A 185 17.79 -0.85 -8.67
C HIS A 185 17.30 -2.16 -9.31
N ALA A 186 17.50 -3.29 -8.65
CA ALA A 186 17.04 -4.58 -9.14
C ALA A 186 15.50 -4.63 -9.29
N THR A 187 14.77 -4.04 -8.34
CA THR A 187 13.32 -3.99 -8.40
C THR A 187 12.81 -3.11 -9.55
N LEU A 188 13.48 -1.99 -9.86
CA LEU A 188 13.15 -1.16 -11.02
C LEU A 188 13.40 -1.90 -12.34
N LEU A 189 14.48 -2.67 -12.44
CA LEU A 189 14.75 -3.52 -13.62
C LEU A 189 13.69 -4.62 -13.78
N ASP A 190 13.37 -5.33 -12.70
CA ASP A 190 12.31 -6.36 -12.72
C ASP A 190 10.94 -5.79 -13.11
N LEU A 191 10.61 -4.58 -12.63
CA LEU A 191 9.39 -3.88 -13.00
C LEU A 191 9.40 -3.43 -14.47
N ALA A 192 10.55 -2.96 -14.97
CA ALA A 192 10.70 -2.58 -16.38
C ALA A 192 10.56 -3.79 -17.33
N GLU A 193 11.06 -4.95 -16.91
CA GLU A 193 10.91 -6.22 -17.64
C GLU A 193 9.46 -6.71 -17.62
N ALA A 194 8.80 -6.67 -16.45
CA ALA A 194 7.44 -7.19 -16.29
C ALA A 194 6.37 -6.28 -16.90
N CYS A 195 6.54 -4.96 -16.81
CA CYS A 195 5.63 -3.96 -17.38
C CYS A 195 6.06 -3.59 -18.81
N THR A 196 6.73 -2.47 -18.92
CA THR A 196 7.53 -2.01 -20.07
C THR A 196 8.57 -1.02 -19.54
N PRO A 197 9.75 -0.87 -20.20
CA PRO A 197 10.73 0.14 -19.81
C PRO A 197 10.18 1.57 -19.83
N ALA A 198 9.21 1.86 -20.67
CA ALA A 198 8.58 3.17 -20.84
C ALA A 198 7.46 3.45 -19.82
N ARG A 199 7.05 2.48 -18.98
CA ARG A 199 6.00 2.66 -17.99
C ARG A 199 6.34 3.81 -17.04
N PRO A 200 5.46 4.83 -16.89
CA PRO A 200 5.67 5.92 -15.96
C PRO A 200 5.77 5.42 -14.53
N ALA A 201 6.70 5.98 -13.77
CA ALA A 201 6.88 5.64 -12.36
C ALA A 201 7.47 6.82 -11.58
N SER A 202 7.49 6.71 -10.27
CA SER A 202 8.23 7.61 -9.39
C SER A 202 8.90 6.84 -8.26
N VAL A 203 10.01 7.38 -7.78
CA VAL A 203 10.70 6.92 -6.58
C VAL A 203 10.76 8.09 -5.61
N SER A 204 10.13 7.95 -4.44
CA SER A 204 10.23 8.88 -3.32
C SER A 204 11.12 8.26 -2.26
N ARG A 205 12.09 9.02 -1.76
CA ARG A 205 12.95 8.59 -0.66
C ARG A 205 13.04 9.63 0.43
N GLU A 206 13.28 9.16 1.66
CA GLU A 206 13.48 10.03 2.83
C GLU A 206 12.35 11.07 3.00
N LEU A 207 11.10 10.65 2.73
CA LEU A 207 9.91 11.51 2.85
C LEU A 207 9.85 12.15 4.24
N SER A 208 9.49 13.44 4.27
CA SER A 208 9.40 14.27 5.48
C SER A 208 10.75 14.52 6.18
N LYS A 209 11.88 14.04 5.63
CA LYS A 209 13.23 14.22 6.17
C LYS A 209 14.01 15.30 5.42
N ARG A 210 15.19 15.66 5.96
CA ARG A 210 16.07 16.69 5.37
C ARG A 210 16.49 16.41 3.92
N TYR A 211 16.60 15.13 3.54
CA TYR A 211 17.06 14.71 2.22
C TYR A 211 15.94 14.07 1.41
N GLU A 212 14.71 14.56 1.62
CA GLU A 212 13.56 14.17 0.82
C GLU A 212 13.82 14.42 -0.67
N GLU A 213 13.55 13.40 -1.47
CA GLU A 213 13.62 13.48 -2.91
C GLU A 213 12.52 12.63 -3.53
N THR A 214 11.84 13.19 -4.54
CA THR A 214 10.95 12.42 -5.40
C THR A 214 11.38 12.58 -6.85
N ARG A 215 11.82 11.47 -7.47
CA ARG A 215 12.20 11.40 -8.87
C ARG A 215 11.08 10.76 -9.68
N ARG A 216 10.71 11.40 -10.79
CA ARG A 216 9.68 10.92 -11.73
C ARG A 216 10.32 10.65 -13.06
N GLY A 217 9.83 9.66 -13.80
CA GLY A 217 10.29 9.28 -15.11
C GLY A 217 9.71 7.94 -15.53
N THR A 218 10.31 7.34 -16.52
CA THR A 218 10.03 5.94 -16.89
C THR A 218 10.77 4.97 -15.98
N LEU A 219 10.34 3.71 -15.94
CA LEU A 219 11.05 2.67 -15.18
C LEU A 219 12.52 2.55 -15.62
N ALA A 220 12.80 2.67 -16.94
CA ALA A 220 14.17 2.62 -17.46
C ALA A 220 15.01 3.80 -16.97
N GLU A 221 14.51 5.04 -17.07
CA GLU A 221 15.21 6.24 -16.60
C GLU A 221 15.49 6.20 -15.09
N LEU A 222 14.53 5.71 -14.32
CA LEU A 222 14.69 5.57 -12.88
C LEU A 222 15.69 4.46 -12.52
N ALA A 223 15.69 3.34 -13.25
CA ALA A 223 16.69 2.28 -13.06
C ALA A 223 18.10 2.81 -13.35
N GLU A 224 18.30 3.57 -14.44
CA GLU A 224 19.57 4.18 -14.76
C GLU A 224 20.02 5.20 -13.69
N TYR A 225 19.12 6.09 -13.26
CA TYR A 225 19.41 7.10 -12.23
C TYR A 225 19.85 6.47 -10.90
N PHE A 226 19.20 5.39 -10.46
CA PHE A 226 19.50 4.71 -9.20
C PHE A 226 20.50 3.55 -9.32
N ALA A 227 21.19 3.40 -10.46
CA ALA A 227 22.18 2.33 -10.69
C ALA A 227 23.34 2.35 -9.70
N GLN A 228 23.75 3.54 -9.23
CA GLN A 228 24.84 3.70 -8.26
C GLN A 228 24.40 3.45 -6.81
N GLY A 229 23.14 3.06 -6.63
CA GLY A 229 22.55 2.85 -5.30
C GLY A 229 22.05 4.15 -4.67
N VAL A 230 21.34 3.99 -3.58
CA VAL A 230 20.69 5.08 -2.84
C VAL A 230 20.64 4.73 -1.36
N ARG A 231 20.38 5.72 -0.51
CA ARG A 231 20.18 5.53 0.94
C ARG A 231 18.79 5.98 1.35
N GLY A 232 18.30 5.42 2.45
CA GLY A 232 17.07 5.84 3.11
C GLY A 232 15.90 4.91 2.88
N GLU A 233 14.73 5.32 3.32
CA GLU A 233 13.47 4.61 3.16
C GLU A 233 12.81 5.03 1.85
N ILE A 234 12.27 4.07 1.10
CA ILE A 234 11.89 4.27 -0.29
C ILE A 234 10.47 3.81 -0.52
N VAL A 235 9.73 4.62 -1.25
CA VAL A 235 8.44 4.26 -1.86
C VAL A 235 8.57 4.38 -3.37
N VAL A 236 8.21 3.33 -4.08
CA VAL A 236 8.09 3.31 -5.53
C VAL A 236 6.61 3.35 -5.89
N VAL A 237 6.24 4.20 -6.84
CA VAL A 237 4.89 4.21 -7.44
C VAL A 237 5.03 3.93 -8.92
N VAL A 238 4.40 2.86 -9.38
CA VAL A 238 4.41 2.44 -10.79
C VAL A 238 3.05 2.80 -11.39
N GLY A 239 3.04 3.42 -12.55
CA GLY A 239 1.82 3.75 -13.30
C GLY A 239 1.05 2.51 -13.72
N GLY A 240 -0.25 2.66 -13.86
CA GLY A 240 -1.10 1.61 -14.40
C GLY A 240 -0.76 1.27 -15.85
N ARG A 241 -1.23 0.11 -16.31
CA ARG A 241 -1.13 -0.33 -17.70
C ARG A 241 -1.85 0.66 -18.60
N THR A 242 -1.17 1.14 -19.64
CA THR A 242 -1.75 2.06 -20.62
C THR A 242 -2.61 1.31 -21.67
N GLU A 243 -3.50 2.03 -22.33
CA GLU A 243 -4.27 1.46 -23.44
C GLU A 243 -3.34 0.96 -24.57
N ALA A 244 -2.27 1.70 -24.90
CA ALA A 244 -1.28 1.28 -25.89
C ALA A 244 -0.59 -0.04 -25.51
N GLU A 245 -0.22 -0.22 -24.25
CA GLU A 245 0.35 -1.49 -23.76
C GLU A 245 -0.70 -2.61 -23.75
N ALA A 246 -1.99 -2.27 -23.58
CA ALA A 246 -3.09 -3.24 -23.67
C ALA A 246 -3.30 -3.72 -25.09
N GLU A 247 -3.20 -2.81 -26.06
CA GLU A 247 -3.29 -3.13 -27.49
C GLU A 247 -2.11 -3.97 -27.97
N ASP A 248 -0.88 -3.63 -27.54
CA ASP A 248 0.36 -4.31 -27.94
C ASP A 248 0.45 -5.75 -27.40
N THR A 249 -0.23 -6.04 -26.29
CA THR A 249 -0.33 -7.39 -25.68
C THR A 249 -1.65 -8.10 -25.99
N ALA A 250 -2.57 -7.44 -26.70
CA ALA A 250 -3.80 -8.07 -27.12
C ALA A 250 -3.48 -9.23 -28.09
N PRO A 251 -4.09 -10.39 -27.92
CA PRO A 251 -3.95 -11.46 -28.90
C PRO A 251 -4.33 -10.94 -30.28
N ASP A 252 -3.58 -11.31 -31.30
CA ASP A 252 -4.06 -11.15 -32.68
C ASP A 252 -5.33 -11.99 -32.86
N TRP A 253 -6.46 -11.35 -32.62
CA TRP A 253 -7.76 -12.01 -32.61
C TRP A 253 -8.13 -12.58 -33.99
N ASP A 254 -7.62 -12.02 -35.09
CA ASP A 254 -7.82 -12.57 -36.43
C ASP A 254 -7.08 -13.92 -36.56
N SER A 255 -5.82 -14.02 -36.12
CA SER A 255 -5.05 -15.28 -36.06
C SER A 255 -5.66 -16.30 -35.10
N VAL A 256 -6.04 -15.89 -33.89
CA VAL A 256 -6.73 -16.76 -32.93
C VAL A 256 -8.05 -17.29 -33.48
N THR A 257 -8.81 -16.44 -34.20
CA THR A 257 -10.08 -16.83 -34.84
C THR A 257 -9.83 -17.83 -35.96
N ALA A 258 -8.79 -17.60 -36.77
CA ALA A 258 -8.43 -18.52 -37.84
C ALA A 258 -8.01 -19.90 -37.29
N GLU A 259 -7.20 -19.97 -36.27
CA GLU A 259 -6.82 -21.23 -35.61
C GLU A 259 -8.03 -22.01 -35.07
N LEU A 260 -8.95 -21.31 -34.40
CA LEU A 260 -10.17 -21.94 -33.88
C LEU A 260 -11.12 -22.42 -35.00
N ALA A 261 -11.18 -21.69 -36.10
CA ALA A 261 -12.03 -22.00 -37.21
C ALA A 261 -11.57 -23.23 -38.02
N VAL A 262 -10.26 -23.52 -38.03
CA VAL A 262 -9.69 -24.78 -38.57
C VAL A 262 -10.26 -26.00 -37.86
N GLN A 263 -10.69 -25.87 -36.60
CA GLN A 263 -11.33 -26.94 -35.83
C GLN A 263 -12.79 -27.23 -36.25
N GLY A 264 -13.31 -26.54 -37.26
CA GLY A 264 -14.66 -26.79 -37.81
C GLY A 264 -15.80 -26.29 -36.92
N LEU A 265 -15.52 -25.37 -35.99
CA LEU A 265 -16.52 -24.85 -35.06
C LEU A 265 -17.62 -24.07 -35.75
N SER A 266 -18.87 -24.20 -35.26
CA SER A 266 -19.97 -23.34 -35.71
C SER A 266 -19.70 -21.87 -35.29
N THR A 267 -20.34 -20.90 -35.99
CA THR A 267 -20.24 -19.47 -35.65
C THR A 267 -20.60 -19.21 -34.17
N ARG A 268 -21.53 -19.97 -33.62
CA ARG A 268 -21.95 -19.89 -32.24
C ARG A 268 -20.84 -20.38 -31.29
N ASP A 269 -20.22 -21.51 -31.60
CA ASP A 269 -19.18 -22.12 -30.79
C ASP A 269 -17.89 -21.33 -30.90
N LEU A 270 -17.54 -20.82 -32.06
CA LEU A 270 -16.43 -19.93 -32.31
C LEU A 270 -16.55 -18.66 -31.48
N ARG A 271 -17.73 -18.00 -31.49
CA ARG A 271 -17.99 -16.86 -30.60
C ARG A 271 -17.79 -17.21 -29.12
N SER A 272 -18.33 -18.36 -28.69
CA SER A 272 -18.20 -18.79 -27.30
C SER A 272 -16.75 -19.03 -26.89
N ALA A 273 -15.95 -19.65 -27.78
CA ALA A 273 -14.52 -19.91 -27.56
C ALA A 273 -13.69 -18.61 -27.50
N LEU A 274 -14.02 -17.61 -28.33
CA LEU A 274 -13.39 -16.29 -28.30
C LEU A 274 -13.72 -15.54 -27.00
N MET A 275 -14.99 -15.59 -26.57
CA MET A 275 -15.41 -14.99 -25.29
C MET A 275 -14.73 -15.65 -24.08
N GLN A 276 -14.56 -16.97 -24.08
CA GLN A 276 -13.83 -17.69 -23.02
C GLN A 276 -12.35 -17.28 -22.94
N ARG A 277 -11.78 -16.79 -24.06
CA ARG A 277 -10.40 -16.26 -24.12
C ARG A 277 -10.28 -14.77 -23.83
N GLY A 278 -11.40 -14.11 -23.46
CA GLY A 278 -11.41 -12.73 -22.99
C GLY A 278 -11.91 -11.69 -24.00
N LEU A 279 -12.33 -12.08 -25.21
CA LEU A 279 -12.88 -11.14 -26.19
C LEU A 279 -14.30 -10.70 -25.78
N SER A 280 -14.63 -9.42 -26.03
CA SER A 280 -15.98 -8.90 -25.76
C SER A 280 -17.03 -9.66 -26.58
N LYS A 281 -18.28 -9.70 -26.09
CA LYS A 281 -19.41 -10.38 -26.77
C LYS A 281 -19.64 -9.83 -28.18
N ASN A 282 -19.49 -8.51 -28.34
CA ASN A 282 -19.76 -7.84 -29.64
C ASN A 282 -18.63 -8.12 -30.63
N ASP A 283 -17.35 -8.02 -30.18
CA ASP A 283 -16.20 -8.26 -31.04
C ASP A 283 -16.07 -9.74 -31.41
N ALA A 284 -16.33 -10.65 -30.45
CA ALA A 284 -16.37 -12.08 -30.71
C ALA A 284 -17.44 -12.46 -31.73
N TYR A 285 -18.60 -11.77 -31.73
CA TYR A 285 -19.63 -11.98 -32.71
C TYR A 285 -19.23 -11.44 -34.09
N ALA A 286 -18.64 -10.23 -34.13
CA ALA A 286 -18.18 -9.62 -35.38
C ALA A 286 -17.09 -10.48 -36.06
N LEU A 287 -16.09 -10.94 -35.32
CA LEU A 287 -15.03 -11.82 -35.83
C LEU A 287 -15.55 -13.18 -36.29
N ALA A 288 -16.45 -13.79 -35.54
CA ALA A 288 -17.05 -15.07 -35.93
C ALA A 288 -17.90 -14.97 -37.21
N LEU A 289 -18.55 -13.82 -37.48
CA LEU A 289 -19.28 -13.54 -38.72
C LEU A 289 -18.32 -13.26 -39.89
N LYS A 290 -17.29 -12.42 -39.70
CA LYS A 290 -16.25 -12.11 -40.70
C LYS A 290 -15.66 -13.40 -41.26
N HIS A 291 -15.27 -14.29 -40.38
CA HIS A 291 -14.63 -15.56 -40.78
C HIS A 291 -15.59 -16.55 -41.48
N ARG A 292 -16.92 -16.40 -41.31
CA ARG A 292 -17.90 -17.17 -42.06
C ARG A 292 -18.10 -16.63 -43.47
N ALA A 293 -17.94 -15.33 -43.69
CA ALA A 293 -18.08 -14.70 -44.99
C ALA A 293 -16.90 -14.99 -45.93
N ASP A 294 -15.73 -15.31 -45.34
CA ASP A 294 -14.50 -15.63 -46.07
C ASP A 294 -14.38 -17.12 -46.44
N ARG A 295 -15.38 -17.95 -46.13
CA ARG A 295 -15.54 -19.36 -46.55
C ARG A 295 -16.59 -19.50 -47.66
#